data_135cf31a4be3405369765b92ac2d1c0f
#
_entry.id   135cf31a4be3405369765b92ac2d1c0f
#
_cell.length_a   1.000
_cell.length_b   1.000
_cell.length_c   1.000
_cell.angle_alpha   90.00
_cell.angle_beta   90.00
_cell.angle_gamma   90.00
#
_symmetry.space_group_name_H-M   'P 1'
#
loop_
_entity.id
_entity.type
_entity.pdbx_description
1 polymer ?
#
loop_
_entity_poly.entity_id
_entity_poly.type
_entity_poly.pdbx_seq_one_letter_code
_entity_poly.pdbx_strand_id
1 'polypeptide(L)'
;MKSLKIGLAMLLFALVWMAGGTEDAEAVKGDNELIAAFVRNGDLWIKRNNQEKKLAGGPFIRNPRWSFDGKWLAYTKGEFEKELWVLELSTARSSLVHPEGGSRFQWSPSEEKLAYQMNGQLQYVDARSPNKPLGTADGIGNYSWLPSGDGFFASSQSELLPDGWTPIILYRIPIKALGDISQYITVHVLPKQSDDFFAVGTSVFKWSADGRWIAFLATPTASLSADSNTLCVVSADGVVFRTLDEMVNNAQWFEWADRGDHLAYIAGVGREATRNKQLRVLAVTTEKAAEYTPKDFVDQAFAWQGLAHMVVSRAVESKEGSGLSEAAYPYLVRVELENGRQKLITKPSKKHGAYNPIALHSMLAWVKYNGAEADVMLADENGRHAGEWIKRLDIADSYYGQWNWPAVLSFYCSK
;
A
#
# COMPACT_ATOMS: atom_id res chain seq x y z
N MET A 1 -19.51 -58.80 -85.64
CA MET A 1 -18.57 -59.28 -84.59
C MET A 1 -17.58 -58.17 -84.24
N LYS A 2 -17.55 -57.76 -83.04
CA LYS A 2 -16.66 -56.94 -82.23
C LYS A 2 -17.41 -55.81 -81.56
N SER A 3 -17.65 -56.01 -80.29
CA SER A 3 -18.31 -55.14 -79.36
C SER A 3 -17.45 -53.93 -79.03
N LEU A 4 -18.03 -52.77 -79.10
CA LEU A 4 -17.44 -51.51 -78.66
C LEU A 4 -17.89 -51.23 -77.22
N LYS A 5 -16.99 -51.23 -76.26
CA LYS A 5 -17.25 -50.84 -74.90
C LYS A 5 -17.02 -49.35 -74.79
N ILE A 6 -18.09 -48.61 -74.50
CA ILE A 6 -18.03 -47.19 -74.16
C ILE A 6 -17.68 -47.08 -72.69
N GLY A 7 -16.52 -46.52 -72.40
CA GLY A 7 -16.11 -46.18 -71.04
C GLY A 7 -16.65 -44.78 -70.64
N LEU A 8 -17.48 -44.72 -69.62
CA LEU A 8 -18.03 -43.51 -69.03
C LEU A 8 -16.95 -42.90 -68.11
N ALA A 9 -16.36 -41.79 -68.48
CA ALA A 9 -15.44 -41.02 -67.63
C ALA A 9 -16.29 -40.15 -66.68
N MET A 10 -16.31 -40.50 -65.40
CA MET A 10 -16.81 -39.63 -64.34
C MET A 10 -15.74 -38.57 -64.01
N LEU A 11 -16.04 -37.32 -64.36
CA LEU A 11 -15.34 -36.14 -63.83
C LEU A 11 -15.74 -35.89 -62.35
N LEU A 12 -14.89 -36.27 -61.47
CA LEU A 12 -14.99 -35.85 -60.07
C LEU A 12 -14.46 -34.41 -59.94
N PHE A 13 -15.36 -33.46 -59.82
CA PHE A 13 -15.04 -32.11 -59.36
C PHE A 13 -14.70 -32.18 -57.87
N ALA A 14 -13.41 -32.16 -57.54
CA ALA A 14 -12.96 -31.92 -56.16
C ALA A 14 -13.15 -30.44 -55.84
N LEU A 15 -14.19 -30.09 -55.08
CA LEU A 15 -14.30 -28.80 -54.40
C LEU A 15 -13.24 -28.75 -53.28
N VAL A 16 -12.15 -28.08 -53.58
CA VAL A 16 -11.19 -27.68 -52.56
C VAL A 16 -11.85 -26.56 -51.74
N TRP A 17 -12.40 -26.89 -50.59
CA TRP A 17 -12.73 -25.94 -49.58
C TRP A 17 -11.42 -25.38 -49.04
N MET A 18 -11.03 -24.19 -49.45
CA MET A 18 -10.08 -23.37 -48.70
C MET A 18 -10.76 -22.97 -47.41
N ALA A 19 -10.59 -23.75 -46.37
CA ALA A 19 -10.78 -23.30 -45.03
C ALA A 19 -9.71 -22.24 -44.77
N GLY A 20 -10.07 -20.98 -44.96
CA GLY A 20 -9.33 -19.86 -44.42
C GLY A 20 -9.34 -20.02 -42.91
N GLY A 21 -8.29 -20.61 -42.37
CA GLY A 21 -8.00 -20.54 -40.96
C GLY A 21 -7.78 -19.07 -40.65
N THR A 22 -8.78 -18.43 -40.01
CA THR A 22 -8.51 -17.31 -39.15
C THR A 22 -7.57 -17.90 -38.12
N GLU A 23 -6.30 -17.58 -38.21
CA GLU A 23 -5.43 -17.62 -37.02
C GLU A 23 -6.10 -16.69 -36.02
N ASP A 24 -6.93 -17.27 -35.16
CA ASP A 24 -7.20 -16.69 -33.87
C ASP A 24 -5.82 -16.47 -33.24
N ALA A 25 -5.36 -15.23 -33.29
CA ALA A 25 -4.24 -14.82 -32.49
C ALA A 25 -4.59 -15.27 -31.06
N GLU A 26 -4.02 -16.37 -30.61
CA GLU A 26 -3.96 -16.70 -29.20
C GLU A 26 -3.41 -15.46 -28.55
N ALA A 27 -4.32 -14.68 -27.96
CA ALA A 27 -3.93 -13.63 -27.03
C ALA A 27 -3.02 -14.30 -26.03
N VAL A 28 -1.76 -13.94 -26.08
CA VAL A 28 -0.79 -14.28 -25.04
C VAL A 28 -1.50 -14.01 -23.73
N LYS A 29 -1.93 -15.06 -23.05
CA LYS A 29 -2.37 -15.01 -21.66
C LYS A 29 -1.15 -14.63 -20.83
N GLY A 30 -0.79 -13.35 -20.88
CA GLY A 30 0.03 -12.73 -19.85
C GLY A 30 -0.81 -12.69 -18.60
N ASP A 31 -0.33 -13.26 -17.52
CA ASP A 31 -0.90 -13.28 -16.16
C ASP A 31 -0.98 -11.89 -15.50
N ASN A 32 -1.46 -10.87 -16.21
CA ASN A 32 -1.55 -9.49 -15.72
C ASN A 32 -3.00 -9.02 -15.73
N GLU A 33 -3.87 -9.79 -15.06
CA GLU A 33 -5.24 -9.31 -14.82
C GLU A 33 -5.19 -8.10 -13.87
N LEU A 34 -5.68 -6.95 -14.36
CA LEU A 34 -5.77 -5.75 -13.55
C LEU A 34 -7.00 -5.82 -12.64
N ILE A 35 -6.76 -5.89 -11.34
CA ILE A 35 -7.82 -6.02 -10.33
C ILE A 35 -7.67 -4.95 -9.27
N ALA A 36 -8.78 -4.26 -8.94
CA ALA A 36 -8.84 -3.37 -7.80
C ALA A 36 -10.13 -3.57 -6.99
N ALA A 37 -10.01 -3.48 -5.67
CA ALA A 37 -11.13 -3.26 -4.77
C ALA A 37 -11.23 -1.77 -4.48
N PHE A 38 -12.44 -1.22 -4.50
CA PHE A 38 -12.65 0.21 -4.29
C PHE A 38 -13.99 0.49 -3.61
N VAL A 39 -14.12 1.68 -3.06
CA VAL A 39 -15.35 2.14 -2.40
C VAL A 39 -16.04 3.18 -3.29
N ARG A 40 -17.34 3.00 -3.47
CA ARG A 40 -18.22 3.92 -4.21
C ARG A 40 -19.58 3.99 -3.53
N ASN A 41 -20.03 5.19 -3.18
CA ASN A 41 -21.27 5.45 -2.44
C ASN A 41 -21.35 4.65 -1.12
N GLY A 42 -20.22 4.51 -0.41
CA GLY A 42 -20.13 3.73 0.82
C GLY A 42 -20.15 2.21 0.65
N ASP A 43 -20.23 1.70 -0.56
CA ASP A 43 -20.25 0.28 -0.89
C ASP A 43 -18.89 -0.22 -1.37
N LEU A 44 -18.59 -1.51 -1.10
CA LEU A 44 -17.40 -2.17 -1.60
C LEU A 44 -17.64 -2.74 -3.00
N TRP A 45 -16.78 -2.38 -3.92
CA TRP A 45 -16.78 -2.84 -5.31
C TRP A 45 -15.46 -3.50 -5.67
N ILE A 46 -15.51 -4.37 -6.67
CA ILE A 46 -14.34 -4.89 -7.38
C ILE A 46 -14.42 -4.51 -8.85
N LYS A 47 -13.28 -4.15 -9.42
CA LYS A 47 -13.10 -4.03 -10.86
C LYS A 47 -12.05 -5.02 -11.31
N ARG A 48 -12.41 -5.84 -12.32
CA ARG A 48 -11.53 -6.74 -13.04
C ARG A 48 -11.54 -6.33 -14.50
N ASN A 49 -10.39 -5.88 -15.00
CA ASN A 49 -10.31 -5.31 -16.35
C ASN A 49 -11.40 -4.22 -16.55
N ASN A 50 -12.39 -4.48 -17.40
CA ASN A 50 -13.49 -3.54 -17.69
C ASN A 50 -14.81 -3.86 -16.96
N GLN A 51 -14.84 -4.88 -16.11
CA GLN A 51 -16.05 -5.30 -15.40
C GLN A 51 -16.03 -4.84 -13.96
N GLU A 52 -17.13 -4.21 -13.53
CA GLU A 52 -17.34 -3.81 -12.14
C GLU A 52 -18.45 -4.63 -11.50
N LYS A 53 -18.24 -5.03 -10.25
CA LYS A 53 -19.21 -5.78 -9.45
C LYS A 53 -19.23 -5.24 -8.03
N LYS A 54 -20.43 -4.96 -7.49
CA LYS A 54 -20.62 -4.67 -6.07
C LYS A 54 -20.45 -5.96 -5.28
N LEU A 55 -19.62 -5.92 -4.23
CA LEU A 55 -19.31 -7.07 -3.36
C LEU A 55 -20.06 -7.01 -2.04
N ALA A 56 -20.08 -5.84 -1.39
CA ALA A 56 -20.75 -5.62 -0.12
C ALA A 56 -21.36 -4.24 -0.05
N GLY A 57 -22.43 -4.09 0.71
CA GLY A 57 -23.08 -2.84 0.99
C GLY A 57 -23.11 -2.54 2.49
N GLY A 58 -23.27 -1.27 2.79
CA GLY A 58 -23.50 -0.81 4.16
C GLY A 58 -22.85 0.54 4.42
N PRO A 59 -23.17 1.18 5.57
CA PRO A 59 -22.63 2.49 5.86
C PRO A 59 -21.11 2.40 6.11
N PHE A 60 -20.37 3.37 5.57
CA PHE A 60 -18.96 3.60 5.89
C PHE A 60 -18.04 2.41 5.69
N ILE A 61 -18.11 1.74 4.53
CA ILE A 61 -17.10 0.75 4.14
C ILE A 61 -15.80 1.49 3.78
N ARG A 62 -14.66 1.03 4.35
CA ARG A 62 -13.32 1.59 4.12
C ARG A 62 -12.26 0.49 4.20
N ASN A 63 -11.03 0.88 3.88
CA ASN A 63 -9.81 0.08 4.08
C ASN A 63 -9.83 -1.30 3.41
N PRO A 64 -10.22 -1.44 2.12
CA PRO A 64 -10.13 -2.73 1.47
C PRO A 64 -8.67 -3.18 1.38
N ARG A 65 -8.39 -4.43 1.79
CA ARG A 65 -7.06 -5.04 1.75
C ARG A 65 -7.16 -6.46 1.23
N TRP A 66 -6.30 -6.80 0.30
CA TRP A 66 -6.22 -8.12 -0.32
C TRP A 66 -5.43 -9.10 0.53
N SER A 67 -5.89 -10.36 0.58
CA SER A 67 -5.04 -11.48 1.01
C SER A 67 -3.90 -11.70 0.01
N PHE A 68 -2.86 -12.40 0.43
CA PHE A 68 -1.67 -12.66 -0.39
C PHE A 68 -2.00 -13.37 -1.73
N ASP A 69 -3.01 -14.22 -1.73
CA ASP A 69 -3.44 -15.01 -2.90
C ASP A 69 -4.61 -14.39 -3.68
N GLY A 70 -5.09 -13.21 -3.26
CA GLY A 70 -6.19 -12.50 -3.91
C GLY A 70 -7.56 -13.15 -3.79
N LYS A 71 -7.74 -14.16 -2.92
CA LYS A 71 -9.04 -14.85 -2.74
C LYS A 71 -9.94 -14.15 -1.72
N TRP A 72 -9.36 -13.36 -0.83
CA TRP A 72 -10.06 -12.67 0.24
C TRP A 72 -9.83 -11.18 0.21
N LEU A 73 -10.82 -10.44 0.68
CA LEU A 73 -10.72 -9.02 1.03
C LEU A 73 -11.03 -8.86 2.52
N ALA A 74 -10.19 -8.13 3.25
CA ALA A 74 -10.56 -7.57 4.54
C ALA A 74 -10.95 -6.11 4.33
N TYR A 75 -11.92 -5.62 5.10
CA TYR A 75 -12.36 -4.24 5.05
C TYR A 75 -12.98 -3.81 6.39
N THR A 76 -13.06 -2.51 6.60
CA THR A 76 -13.75 -1.95 7.76
C THR A 76 -15.15 -1.49 7.40
N LYS A 77 -16.04 -1.46 8.39
CA LYS A 77 -17.40 -1.00 8.24
C LYS A 77 -17.89 -0.31 9.51
N GLY A 78 -18.94 0.50 9.36
CA GLY A 78 -19.59 1.19 10.48
C GLY A 78 -18.94 2.51 10.86
N GLU A 79 -19.54 3.18 11.81
CA GLU A 79 -19.09 4.48 12.30
C GLU A 79 -17.68 4.35 12.90
N PHE A 80 -16.80 5.28 12.54
CA PHE A 80 -15.36 5.27 12.91
C PHE A 80 -14.60 4.00 12.45
N GLU A 81 -15.10 3.29 11.44
CA GLU A 81 -14.41 2.12 10.84
C GLU A 81 -14.09 1.00 11.85
N LYS A 82 -14.90 0.85 12.88
CA LYS A 82 -14.63 -0.05 14.01
C LYS A 82 -14.73 -1.53 13.66
N GLU A 83 -15.74 -1.90 12.86
CA GLU A 83 -16.01 -3.29 12.53
C GLU A 83 -14.98 -3.79 11.51
N LEU A 84 -14.36 -4.91 11.80
CA LEU A 84 -13.48 -5.62 10.86
C LEU A 84 -14.23 -6.80 10.24
N TRP A 85 -14.25 -6.84 8.92
CA TRP A 85 -14.91 -7.86 8.11
C TRP A 85 -13.95 -8.52 7.13
N VAL A 86 -14.22 -9.79 6.79
CA VAL A 86 -13.58 -10.48 5.68
C VAL A 86 -14.65 -10.93 4.66
N LEU A 87 -14.27 -10.92 3.38
CA LEU A 87 -15.12 -11.34 2.27
C LEU A 87 -14.37 -12.36 1.42
N GLU A 88 -15.00 -13.51 1.19
CA GLU A 88 -14.53 -14.52 0.25
C GLU A 88 -15.01 -14.17 -1.16
N LEU A 89 -14.08 -13.98 -2.10
CA LEU A 89 -14.43 -13.52 -3.45
C LEU A 89 -15.18 -14.57 -4.28
N SER A 90 -14.92 -15.85 -4.07
CA SER A 90 -15.57 -16.95 -4.80
C SER A 90 -17.06 -17.03 -4.53
N THR A 91 -17.47 -16.78 -3.28
CA THR A 91 -18.86 -16.88 -2.81
C THR A 91 -19.52 -15.51 -2.63
N ALA A 92 -18.74 -14.42 -2.62
CA ALA A 92 -19.14 -13.07 -2.21
C ALA A 92 -19.75 -13.02 -0.79
N ARG A 93 -19.37 -13.95 0.07
CA ARG A 93 -19.84 -14.01 1.46
C ARG A 93 -18.94 -13.17 2.35
N SER A 94 -19.54 -12.24 3.09
CA SER A 94 -18.88 -11.46 4.13
C SER A 94 -19.11 -12.07 5.51
N SER A 95 -18.09 -12.04 6.35
CA SER A 95 -18.16 -12.50 7.75
C SER A 95 -17.50 -11.46 8.66
N LEU A 96 -18.13 -11.18 9.80
CA LEU A 96 -17.57 -10.30 10.82
C LEU A 96 -16.40 -11.02 11.51
N VAL A 97 -15.25 -10.34 11.58
CA VAL A 97 -14.08 -10.77 12.35
C VAL A 97 -14.20 -10.28 13.78
N HIS A 98 -14.37 -8.97 13.95
CA HIS A 98 -14.49 -8.34 15.26
C HIS A 98 -15.25 -7.00 15.15
N PRO A 99 -16.15 -6.69 16.13
CA PRO A 99 -16.94 -5.44 16.09
C PRO A 99 -16.13 -4.17 16.38
N GLU A 100 -14.90 -4.30 16.91
CA GLU A 100 -14.01 -3.19 17.24
C GLU A 100 -12.55 -3.40 16.78
N GLY A 101 -12.31 -4.32 15.85
CA GLY A 101 -10.97 -4.72 15.39
C GLY A 101 -10.45 -3.97 14.16
N GLY A 102 -11.15 -2.92 13.69
CA GLY A 102 -10.90 -2.32 12.39
C GLY A 102 -9.66 -1.44 12.27
N SER A 103 -9.09 -0.94 13.37
CA SER A 103 -8.08 0.12 13.31
C SER A 103 -6.69 -0.31 12.82
N ARG A 104 -6.30 -1.56 13.04
CA ARG A 104 -4.96 -2.08 12.72
C ARG A 104 -5.02 -3.54 12.36
N PHE A 105 -5.27 -3.83 11.09
CA PHE A 105 -5.32 -5.21 10.61
C PHE A 105 -4.37 -5.41 9.43
N GLN A 106 -3.83 -6.62 9.32
CA GLN A 106 -2.88 -7.00 8.28
C GLN A 106 -3.07 -8.47 7.90
N TRP A 107 -3.11 -8.75 6.61
CA TRP A 107 -3.03 -10.12 6.11
C TRP A 107 -1.64 -10.71 6.32
N SER A 108 -1.60 -12.01 6.60
CA SER A 108 -0.36 -12.78 6.51
C SER A 108 0.19 -12.72 5.08
N PRO A 109 1.52 -12.64 4.91
CA PRO A 109 2.15 -12.63 3.58
C PRO A 109 2.11 -14.00 2.89
N SER A 110 1.72 -15.08 3.55
CA SER A 110 1.83 -16.45 3.06
C SER A 110 0.62 -17.36 3.31
N GLU A 111 -0.33 -16.95 4.15
CA GLU A 111 -1.47 -17.77 4.52
C GLU A 111 -2.77 -16.94 4.58
N GLU A 112 -3.93 -17.61 4.50
CA GLU A 112 -5.25 -16.97 4.62
C GLU A 112 -5.57 -16.62 6.08
N LYS A 113 -4.61 -15.93 6.74
CA LYS A 113 -4.72 -15.49 8.13
C LYS A 113 -4.71 -13.96 8.21
N LEU A 114 -5.56 -13.42 9.05
CA LEU A 114 -5.68 -11.99 9.31
C LEU A 114 -5.31 -11.70 10.74
N ALA A 115 -4.35 -10.82 10.97
CA ALA A 115 -4.04 -10.28 12.29
C ALA A 115 -4.69 -8.91 12.45
N TYR A 116 -5.08 -8.58 13.69
CA TYR A 116 -5.60 -7.28 14.07
C TYR A 116 -5.23 -6.94 15.51
N GLN A 117 -5.28 -5.66 15.84
CA GLN A 117 -4.94 -5.18 17.17
C GLN A 117 -6.11 -4.39 17.75
N MET A 118 -6.40 -4.62 19.02
CA MET A 118 -7.39 -3.90 19.78
C MET A 118 -6.90 -3.73 21.23
N ASN A 119 -6.95 -2.49 21.75
CA ASN A 119 -6.61 -2.19 23.14
C ASN A 119 -5.26 -2.77 23.62
N GLY A 120 -4.23 -2.72 22.77
CA GLY A 120 -2.91 -3.27 23.09
C GLY A 120 -2.81 -4.80 22.99
N GLN A 121 -3.87 -5.47 22.58
CA GLN A 121 -3.88 -6.92 22.34
C GLN A 121 -3.80 -7.20 20.83
N LEU A 122 -2.79 -7.93 20.41
CA LEU A 122 -2.65 -8.49 19.08
C LEU A 122 -3.39 -9.83 19.02
N GLN A 123 -4.22 -10.02 18.01
CA GLN A 123 -4.93 -11.28 17.74
C GLN A 123 -4.78 -11.65 16.26
N TYR A 124 -4.93 -12.95 15.94
CA TYR A 124 -5.02 -13.38 14.55
C TYR A 124 -6.05 -14.51 14.39
N VAL A 125 -6.61 -14.60 13.19
CA VAL A 125 -7.69 -15.54 12.84
C VAL A 125 -7.40 -16.21 11.49
N ASP A 126 -8.02 -17.37 11.25
CA ASP A 126 -8.17 -17.92 9.90
C ASP A 126 -9.35 -17.23 9.20
N ALA A 127 -9.19 -16.82 7.96
CA ALA A 127 -10.25 -16.15 7.19
C ALA A 127 -11.52 -17.01 7.01
N ARG A 128 -11.39 -18.32 7.02
CA ARG A 128 -12.52 -19.27 6.95
C ARG A 128 -13.30 -19.41 8.26
N SER A 129 -12.67 -19.04 9.39
CA SER A 129 -13.25 -19.07 10.73
C SER A 129 -12.94 -17.79 11.49
N PRO A 130 -13.35 -16.61 10.95
CA PRO A 130 -12.81 -15.32 11.34
C PRO A 130 -13.22 -14.85 12.75
N ASN A 131 -14.24 -15.44 13.35
CA ASN A 131 -14.73 -15.12 14.70
C ASN A 131 -14.04 -15.95 15.82
N LYS A 132 -13.04 -16.78 15.47
CA LYS A 132 -12.32 -17.62 16.42
C LYS A 132 -10.84 -17.29 16.41
N PRO A 133 -10.34 -16.50 17.38
CA PRO A 133 -8.90 -16.25 17.49
C PRO A 133 -8.08 -17.53 17.61
N LEU A 134 -6.99 -17.59 16.88
CA LEU A 134 -6.01 -18.69 16.90
C LEU A 134 -4.92 -18.44 17.92
N GLY A 135 -4.69 -17.18 18.32
CA GLY A 135 -3.73 -16.79 19.31
C GLY A 135 -3.83 -15.30 19.63
N THR A 136 -3.33 -14.94 20.81
CA THR A 136 -3.36 -13.56 21.32
C THR A 136 -2.02 -13.20 21.99
N ALA A 137 -1.66 -11.91 21.94
CA ALA A 137 -0.52 -11.36 22.67
C ALA A 137 -0.90 -10.02 23.26
N ASP A 138 -0.68 -9.85 24.57
CA ASP A 138 -0.95 -8.61 25.30
C ASP A 138 0.27 -7.69 25.36
N GLY A 139 0.05 -6.40 25.70
CA GLY A 139 1.13 -5.43 25.86
C GLY A 139 1.79 -5.00 24.57
N ILE A 140 1.15 -5.21 23.43
CA ILE A 140 1.67 -4.88 22.10
C ILE A 140 1.31 -3.43 21.75
N GLY A 141 2.31 -2.61 21.48
CA GLY A 141 2.14 -1.23 21.03
C GLY A 141 1.79 -1.16 19.54
N ASN A 142 2.54 -1.86 18.70
CA ASN A 142 2.30 -2.02 17.25
C ASN A 142 2.92 -3.31 16.74
N TYR A 143 2.54 -3.76 15.55
CA TYR A 143 3.04 -5.00 14.97
C TYR A 143 3.06 -4.97 13.45
N SER A 144 3.80 -5.90 12.88
CA SER A 144 3.69 -6.34 11.47
C SER A 144 4.03 -7.84 11.40
N TRP A 145 3.49 -8.52 10.41
CA TRP A 145 3.89 -9.90 10.14
C TRP A 145 5.38 -9.99 9.81
N LEU A 146 6.03 -11.07 10.21
CA LEU A 146 7.32 -11.45 9.64
C LEU A 146 7.15 -11.79 8.15
N PRO A 147 8.14 -11.54 7.30
CA PRO A 147 8.05 -11.86 5.86
C PRO A 147 7.73 -13.33 5.56
N SER A 148 8.12 -14.26 6.44
CA SER A 148 7.81 -15.69 6.35
C SER A 148 6.35 -16.03 6.71
N GLY A 149 5.64 -15.14 7.43
CA GLY A 149 4.29 -15.41 7.94
C GLY A 149 4.24 -16.29 9.20
N ASP A 150 5.38 -16.69 9.76
CA ASP A 150 5.48 -17.60 10.92
C ASP A 150 5.50 -16.89 12.28
N GLY A 151 5.26 -15.57 12.29
CA GLY A 151 5.24 -14.74 13.48
C GLY A 151 5.07 -13.27 13.22
N PHE A 152 5.38 -12.48 14.24
CA PHE A 152 5.25 -11.04 14.21
C PHE A 152 6.55 -10.34 14.63
N PHE A 153 6.80 -9.20 14.03
CA PHE A 153 7.68 -8.19 14.57
C PHE A 153 6.81 -7.15 15.26
N ALA A 154 7.10 -6.85 16.53
CA ALA A 154 6.21 -6.03 17.35
C ALA A 154 6.99 -5.08 18.26
N SER A 155 6.35 -4.01 18.71
CA SER A 155 6.84 -3.17 19.80
C SER A 155 6.03 -3.42 21.07
N SER A 156 6.65 -3.24 22.24
CA SER A 156 5.94 -3.10 23.51
C SER A 156 5.08 -1.82 23.52
N GLN A 157 4.11 -1.77 24.41
CA GLN A 157 3.55 -0.50 24.86
C GLN A 157 4.58 0.22 25.72
N SER A 158 4.54 1.56 25.72
CA SER A 158 5.27 2.39 26.65
C SER A 158 4.34 2.90 27.75
N GLU A 159 4.81 2.94 28.98
CA GLU A 159 4.05 3.39 30.16
C GLU A 159 4.74 4.62 30.77
N LEU A 160 3.93 5.57 31.22
CA LEU A 160 4.42 6.75 31.91
C LEU A 160 4.56 6.44 33.41
N LEU A 161 5.80 6.39 33.86
CA LEU A 161 6.18 6.24 35.27
C LEU A 161 6.58 7.61 35.87
N PRO A 162 6.74 7.71 37.20
CA PRO A 162 7.18 8.96 37.83
C PRO A 162 8.52 9.51 37.34
N ASP A 163 9.39 8.65 36.85
CA ASP A 163 10.72 8.96 36.32
C ASP A 163 10.78 9.05 34.80
N GLY A 164 9.62 9.00 34.12
CA GLY A 164 9.50 9.14 32.68
C GLY A 164 8.86 7.93 31.98
N TRP A 165 8.91 7.93 30.66
CA TRP A 165 8.37 6.84 29.86
C TRP A 165 9.28 5.62 29.85
N THR A 166 8.68 4.42 29.96
CA THR A 166 9.43 3.17 29.79
C THR A 166 9.96 3.07 28.35
N PRO A 167 11.17 2.51 28.14
CA PRO A 167 11.71 2.26 26.82
C PRO A 167 10.80 1.31 26.03
N ILE A 168 10.72 1.53 24.73
CA ILE A 168 10.01 0.62 23.79
C ILE A 168 10.94 -0.53 23.46
N ILE A 169 10.45 -1.75 23.62
CA ILE A 169 11.18 -2.98 23.28
C ILE A 169 10.62 -3.49 21.95
N LEU A 170 11.52 -3.81 21.01
CA LEU A 170 11.18 -4.45 19.75
C LEU A 170 11.36 -5.96 19.88
N TYR A 171 10.32 -6.71 19.52
CA TYR A 171 10.25 -8.14 19.65
C TYR A 171 10.09 -8.85 18.29
N ARG A 172 10.67 -10.04 18.20
CA ARG A 172 10.22 -11.08 17.28
C ARG A 172 9.37 -12.07 18.08
N ILE A 173 8.14 -12.29 17.68
CA ILE A 173 7.17 -13.14 18.36
C ILE A 173 6.80 -14.29 17.41
N PRO A 174 7.35 -15.51 17.57
CA PRO A 174 6.91 -16.67 16.82
C PRO A 174 5.42 -16.94 17.07
N ILE A 175 4.65 -17.39 16.08
CA ILE A 175 3.23 -17.71 16.25
C ILE A 175 2.97 -18.64 17.43
N LYS A 176 3.83 -19.67 17.60
CA LYS A 176 3.73 -20.63 18.71
C LYS A 176 4.00 -20.05 20.09
N ALA A 177 4.60 -18.86 20.15
CA ALA A 177 4.93 -18.14 21.38
C ALA A 177 3.84 -17.15 21.80
N LEU A 178 2.79 -16.96 20.99
CA LEU A 178 1.70 -16.04 21.33
C LEU A 178 1.04 -16.47 22.65
N GLY A 179 0.88 -15.50 23.58
CA GLY A 179 0.36 -15.74 24.92
C GLY A 179 1.42 -16.07 25.98
N ASP A 180 2.69 -16.25 25.59
CA ASP A 180 3.80 -16.50 26.52
C ASP A 180 4.94 -15.50 26.27
N ILE A 181 4.91 -14.39 26.99
CA ILE A 181 5.92 -13.33 26.84
C ILE A 181 7.34 -13.81 27.14
N SER A 182 7.51 -14.88 27.92
CA SER A 182 8.85 -15.44 28.21
C SER A 182 9.55 -16.01 26.99
N GLN A 183 8.79 -16.30 25.93
CA GLN A 183 9.29 -16.81 24.64
C GLN A 183 9.47 -15.72 23.58
N TYR A 184 9.17 -14.45 23.90
CA TYR A 184 9.41 -13.35 22.99
C TYR A 184 10.91 -13.09 22.87
N ILE A 185 11.37 -12.93 21.65
CA ILE A 185 12.80 -12.67 21.37
C ILE A 185 12.97 -11.16 21.28
N THR A 186 13.66 -10.56 22.27
CA THR A 186 14.04 -9.15 22.19
C THR A 186 15.01 -8.94 21.04
N VAL A 187 14.65 -8.09 20.09
CA VAL A 187 15.48 -7.71 18.96
C VAL A 187 16.27 -6.46 19.29
N HIS A 188 15.59 -5.43 19.80
CA HIS A 188 16.23 -4.16 20.15
C HIS A 188 15.43 -3.43 21.25
N VAL A 189 16.11 -2.59 22.01
CA VAL A 189 15.46 -1.66 22.95
C VAL A 189 15.75 -0.25 22.45
N LEU A 190 14.68 0.51 22.14
CA LEU A 190 14.85 1.87 21.65
C LEU A 190 15.52 2.76 22.71
N PRO A 191 16.30 3.77 22.30
CA PRO A 191 16.91 4.70 23.23
C PRO A 191 15.90 5.31 24.21
N LYS A 192 16.35 5.57 25.43
CA LYS A 192 15.57 6.36 26.38
C LYS A 192 15.37 7.77 25.85
N GLN A 193 14.35 8.43 26.36
CA GLN A 193 14.08 9.85 26.06
C GLN A 193 15.33 10.71 26.32
N SER A 194 15.64 11.56 25.33
CA SER A 194 16.70 12.57 25.35
C SER A 194 16.24 13.80 24.56
N ASP A 195 17.10 14.82 24.47
CA ASP A 195 16.82 15.99 23.62
C ASP A 195 16.75 15.64 22.13
N ASP A 196 17.48 14.59 21.72
CA ASP A 196 17.59 14.16 20.30
C ASP A 196 16.64 13.00 19.94
N PHE A 197 16.01 12.36 20.91
CA PHE A 197 15.13 11.21 20.66
C PHE A 197 14.02 11.08 21.70
N PHE A 198 12.77 11.08 21.23
CA PHE A 198 11.61 10.85 22.08
C PHE A 198 10.59 9.96 21.39
N ALA A 199 10.29 8.80 21.97
CA ALA A 199 9.29 7.87 21.49
C ALA A 199 8.49 7.24 22.63
N VAL A 200 7.16 7.20 22.44
CA VAL A 200 6.21 6.48 23.29
C VAL A 200 5.43 5.42 22.51
N GLY A 201 5.65 5.33 21.20
CA GLY A 201 5.04 4.37 20.29
C GLY A 201 5.85 4.16 19.03
N THR A 202 5.35 3.28 18.18
CA THR A 202 5.91 3.03 16.85
C THR A 202 4.79 3.00 15.80
N SER A 203 5.13 3.29 14.53
CA SER A 203 4.26 2.97 13.39
C SER A 203 4.33 1.49 13.03
N VAL A 204 3.66 1.09 11.94
CA VAL A 204 3.85 -0.22 11.32
C VAL A 204 5.32 -0.43 10.93
N PHE A 205 5.75 -1.67 10.97
CA PHE A 205 7.11 -2.07 10.59
C PHE A 205 7.12 -2.50 9.13
N LYS A 206 8.05 -1.97 8.35
CA LYS A 206 8.23 -2.32 6.94
C LYS A 206 9.58 -2.98 6.72
N TRP A 207 9.55 -4.18 6.18
CA TRP A 207 10.73 -4.96 5.87
C TRP A 207 11.32 -4.57 4.52
N SER A 208 12.64 -4.47 4.44
CA SER A 208 13.33 -4.41 3.17
C SER A 208 13.13 -5.69 2.37
N ALA A 209 13.22 -5.61 1.06
CA ALA A 209 12.98 -6.76 0.17
C ALA A 209 13.94 -7.94 0.41
N ASP A 210 15.15 -7.64 0.88
CA ASP A 210 16.16 -8.65 1.26
C ASP A 210 16.00 -9.17 2.70
N GLY A 211 15.01 -8.66 3.45
CA GLY A 211 14.72 -9.08 4.83
C GLY A 211 15.76 -8.68 5.87
N ARG A 212 16.73 -7.81 5.54
CA ARG A 212 17.82 -7.43 6.44
C ARG A 212 17.51 -6.20 7.30
N TRP A 213 16.61 -5.35 6.85
CA TRP A 213 16.29 -4.08 7.49
C TRP A 213 14.81 -3.92 7.74
N ILE A 214 14.47 -3.19 8.77
CA ILE A 214 13.10 -2.86 9.17
C ILE A 214 13.03 -1.35 9.37
N ALA A 215 12.16 -0.68 8.60
CA ALA A 215 11.87 0.75 8.76
C ALA A 215 10.58 0.97 9.54
N PHE A 216 10.55 1.99 10.38
CA PHE A 216 9.38 2.39 11.15
C PHE A 216 9.53 3.84 11.66
N LEU A 217 8.43 4.44 12.10
CA LEU A 217 8.47 5.71 12.81
C LEU A 217 8.49 5.44 14.31
N ALA A 218 9.44 6.03 15.01
CA ALA A 218 9.37 6.23 16.45
C ALA A 218 8.50 7.45 16.70
N THR A 219 7.38 7.27 17.41
CA THR A 219 6.33 8.29 17.57
C THR A 219 6.33 8.88 18.99
N PRO A 220 6.43 10.20 19.14
CA PRO A 220 6.27 10.85 20.44
C PRO A 220 4.80 10.87 20.90
N THR A 221 4.46 11.62 21.92
CA THR A 221 3.07 11.80 22.35
C THR A 221 2.21 12.40 21.25
N ALA A 222 0.89 12.14 21.29
CA ALA A 222 -0.05 12.41 20.20
C ALA A 222 0.02 13.82 19.62
N SER A 223 0.17 14.86 20.43
CA SER A 223 0.24 16.26 19.97
C SER A 223 1.52 16.56 19.18
N LEU A 224 2.65 16.02 19.61
CA LEU A 224 3.94 16.16 18.93
C LEU A 224 3.99 15.30 17.66
N SER A 225 3.47 14.07 17.73
CA SER A 225 3.44 13.13 16.60
C SER A 225 2.65 13.66 15.39
N ALA A 226 1.73 14.61 15.62
CA ALA A 226 1.04 15.26 14.51
C ALA A 226 2.00 16.06 13.60
N ASP A 227 3.09 16.58 14.14
CA ASP A 227 4.02 17.47 13.44
C ASP A 227 5.37 16.82 13.12
N SER A 228 5.85 15.91 13.99
CA SER A 228 7.15 15.24 13.79
C SER A 228 7.19 13.87 14.44
N ASN A 229 7.82 12.94 13.73
CA ASN A 229 8.16 11.59 14.20
C ASN A 229 9.52 11.23 13.61
N THR A 230 10.30 10.45 14.34
CA THR A 230 11.62 10.04 13.87
C THR A 230 11.52 8.79 13.00
N LEU A 231 11.92 8.89 11.74
CA LEU A 231 12.11 7.72 10.89
C LEU A 231 13.33 6.95 11.34
N CYS A 232 13.13 5.67 11.63
CA CYS A 232 14.17 4.77 12.13
C CYS A 232 14.31 3.55 11.23
N VAL A 233 15.51 2.97 11.24
CA VAL A 233 15.76 1.63 10.74
C VAL A 233 16.47 0.80 11.79
N VAL A 234 16.15 -0.50 11.84
CA VAL A 234 16.85 -1.48 12.65
C VAL A 234 17.21 -2.69 11.78
N SER A 235 18.38 -3.28 11.98
CA SER A 235 18.72 -4.53 11.31
C SER A 235 17.87 -5.68 11.86
N ALA A 236 17.60 -6.69 11.03
CA ALA A 236 16.77 -7.83 11.40
C ALA A 236 17.30 -8.63 12.61
N ASP A 237 18.62 -8.57 12.87
CA ASP A 237 19.27 -9.14 14.05
C ASP A 237 19.31 -8.19 15.26
N GLY A 238 18.85 -6.94 15.10
CA GLY A 238 18.81 -5.93 16.16
C GLY A 238 20.12 -5.26 16.51
N VAL A 239 21.22 -5.61 15.85
CA VAL A 239 22.57 -5.11 16.19
C VAL A 239 22.75 -3.64 15.79
N VAL A 240 22.17 -3.25 14.64
CA VAL A 240 22.26 -1.88 14.11
C VAL A 240 20.93 -1.19 14.26
N PHE A 241 20.91 -0.06 14.94
CA PHE A 241 19.77 0.87 15.02
C PHE A 241 20.23 2.26 14.56
N ARG A 242 19.42 2.93 13.75
CA ARG A 242 19.69 4.30 13.26
C ARG A 242 18.43 5.14 13.22
N THR A 243 18.55 6.37 13.64
CA THR A 243 17.61 7.44 13.31
C THR A 243 18.02 8.05 11.98
N LEU A 244 17.07 8.23 11.06
CA LEU A 244 17.37 8.68 9.70
C LEU A 244 16.97 10.14 9.49
N ASP A 245 15.74 10.49 9.83
CA ASP A 245 15.14 11.77 9.51
C ASP A 245 13.89 12.04 10.35
N GLU A 246 13.32 13.22 10.21
CA GLU A 246 12.02 13.58 10.77
C GLU A 246 10.97 13.68 9.68
N MET A 247 9.78 13.14 9.97
CA MET A 247 8.64 13.19 9.06
C MET A 247 7.31 13.13 9.83
N VAL A 248 6.22 13.43 9.16
CA VAL A 248 4.88 13.27 9.74
C VAL A 248 4.50 11.81 9.90
N ASN A 249 3.54 11.52 10.78
CA ASN A 249 3.05 10.16 11.01
C ASN A 249 2.17 9.69 9.85
N ASN A 250 2.80 9.37 8.74
CA ASN A 250 2.14 8.85 7.54
C ASN A 250 2.87 7.61 7.02
N ALA A 251 2.28 6.44 7.27
CA ALA A 251 2.87 5.16 6.86
C ALA A 251 2.98 4.98 5.34
N GLN A 252 2.30 5.79 4.52
CA GLN A 252 2.41 5.74 3.07
C GLN A 252 3.62 6.53 2.55
N TRP A 253 4.26 7.32 3.40
CA TRP A 253 5.34 8.22 3.03
C TRP A 253 6.74 7.66 3.29
N PHE A 254 6.87 6.39 3.62
CA PHE A 254 8.14 5.67 3.57
C PHE A 254 7.92 4.26 3.03
N GLU A 255 8.74 3.81 2.08
CA GLU A 255 8.57 2.51 1.43
C GLU A 255 9.91 2.01 0.89
N TRP A 256 10.15 0.72 1.07
CA TRP A 256 11.29 0.06 0.48
C TRP A 256 11.11 -0.15 -1.02
N ALA A 257 12.20 -0.12 -1.76
CA ALA A 257 12.21 -0.66 -3.12
C ALA A 257 11.93 -2.18 -3.09
N ASP A 258 11.41 -2.70 -4.19
CA ASP A 258 11.12 -4.14 -4.36
C ASP A 258 12.39 -5.01 -4.43
N ARG A 259 13.59 -4.42 -4.41
CA ARG A 259 14.89 -5.10 -4.33
C ARG A 259 15.89 -4.27 -3.53
N GLY A 260 16.80 -4.99 -2.84
CA GLY A 260 17.89 -4.36 -2.10
C GLY A 260 17.46 -3.63 -0.84
N ASP A 261 18.18 -2.59 -0.48
CA ASP A 261 18.07 -1.85 0.78
C ASP A 261 17.81 -0.34 0.58
N HIS A 262 17.17 0.02 -0.53
CA HIS A 262 16.81 1.41 -0.82
C HIS A 262 15.46 1.76 -0.19
N LEU A 263 15.48 2.74 0.72
CA LEU A 263 14.30 3.28 1.38
C LEU A 263 13.99 4.66 0.80
N ALA A 264 12.80 4.82 0.22
CA ALA A 264 12.27 6.13 -0.15
C ALA A 264 11.37 6.64 0.97
N TYR A 265 11.43 7.96 1.24
CA TYR A 265 10.55 8.59 2.22
C TYR A 265 10.35 10.09 1.92
N ILE A 266 9.24 10.63 2.40
CA ILE A 266 8.96 12.08 2.34
C ILE A 266 9.29 12.66 3.71
N ALA A 267 10.46 13.32 3.78
CA ALA A 267 10.95 14.01 4.95
C ALA A 267 10.23 15.35 5.19
N GLY A 268 10.37 15.88 6.39
CA GLY A 268 9.96 17.23 6.77
C GLY A 268 8.89 17.27 7.86
N VAL A 269 9.10 18.17 8.79
CA VAL A 269 8.22 18.43 9.94
C VAL A 269 7.04 19.33 9.57
N GLY A 270 6.05 19.41 10.48
CA GLY A 270 4.80 20.14 10.30
C GLY A 270 3.74 19.30 9.60
N ARG A 271 2.52 19.32 10.13
CA ARG A 271 1.42 18.43 9.71
C ARG A 271 0.86 18.68 8.32
N GLU A 272 1.15 19.83 7.72
CA GLU A 272 0.63 20.19 6.41
C GLU A 272 1.39 19.47 5.28
N ALA A 273 0.68 18.76 4.41
CA ALA A 273 1.26 18.08 3.26
C ALA A 273 1.78 19.06 2.18
N THR A 274 1.36 20.31 2.27
CA THR A 274 1.64 21.35 1.24
C THR A 274 2.88 22.18 1.54
N ARG A 275 3.60 21.87 2.64
CA ARG A 275 4.77 22.62 3.08
C ARG A 275 5.86 21.71 3.63
N ASN A 276 7.12 22.05 3.34
CA ASN A 276 8.30 21.37 3.89
C ASN A 276 8.22 19.83 3.75
N LYS A 277 7.98 19.34 2.52
CA LYS A 277 7.87 17.89 2.24
C LYS A 277 8.76 17.50 1.07
N GLN A 278 9.84 16.78 1.39
CA GLN A 278 10.90 16.46 0.45
C GLN A 278 11.07 14.95 0.28
N LEU A 279 10.99 14.48 -0.96
CA LEU A 279 11.30 13.08 -1.29
C LEU A 279 12.80 12.85 -1.17
N ARG A 280 13.16 11.88 -0.36
CA ARG A 280 14.53 11.36 -0.19
C ARG A 280 14.57 9.85 -0.47
N VAL A 281 15.70 9.41 -0.97
CA VAL A 281 16.01 7.98 -1.15
C VAL A 281 17.34 7.69 -0.47
N LEU A 282 17.34 6.72 0.41
CA LEU A 282 18.51 6.28 1.18
C LEU A 282 18.86 4.84 0.84
N ALA A 283 20.10 4.58 0.44
CA ALA A 283 20.68 3.24 0.44
C ALA A 283 21.22 2.96 1.85
N VAL A 284 20.50 2.17 2.63
CA VAL A 284 20.72 2.03 4.08
C VAL A 284 22.11 1.46 4.42
N THR A 285 22.60 0.47 3.66
CA THR A 285 23.92 -0.13 3.91
C THR A 285 25.09 0.86 3.67
N THR A 286 24.96 1.73 2.67
CA THR A 286 26.02 2.69 2.31
C THR A 286 25.81 4.08 2.90
N GLU A 287 24.68 4.31 3.55
CA GLU A 287 24.27 5.61 4.13
C GLU A 287 24.22 6.76 3.12
N LYS A 288 24.09 6.42 1.84
CA LYS A 288 24.00 7.44 0.78
C LYS A 288 22.53 7.85 0.61
N ALA A 289 22.24 9.09 0.97
CA ALA A 289 20.94 9.72 0.76
C ALA A 289 21.01 10.72 -0.41
N ALA A 290 19.92 10.79 -1.18
CA ALA A 290 19.72 11.78 -2.21
C ALA A 290 18.33 12.41 -2.08
N GLU A 291 18.23 13.73 -2.33
CA GLU A 291 16.97 14.48 -2.34
C GLU A 291 16.54 14.76 -3.78
N TYR A 292 15.24 14.61 -4.04
CA TYR A 292 14.68 14.69 -5.39
C TYR A 292 13.60 15.77 -5.55
N THR A 293 13.23 16.44 -4.48
CA THR A 293 12.25 17.54 -4.52
C THR A 293 12.97 18.85 -4.86
N PRO A 294 12.62 19.53 -5.97
CA PRO A 294 13.20 20.82 -6.28
C PRO A 294 12.80 21.89 -5.26
N LYS A 295 13.60 22.94 -5.16
CA LYS A 295 13.26 24.11 -4.35
C LYS A 295 11.90 24.66 -4.74
N ASP A 296 11.13 25.16 -3.77
CA ASP A 296 9.79 25.74 -3.92
C ASP A 296 8.69 24.72 -4.30
N PHE A 297 8.98 23.42 -4.17
CA PHE A 297 8.02 22.33 -4.37
C PHE A 297 7.93 21.43 -3.14
N VAL A 298 6.84 20.67 -3.08
CA VAL A 298 6.61 19.61 -2.10
C VAL A 298 6.16 18.34 -2.80
N ASP A 299 6.54 17.19 -2.24
CA ASP A 299 6.10 15.87 -2.67
C ASP A 299 5.11 15.30 -1.66
N GLN A 300 3.97 14.77 -2.17
CA GLN A 300 2.84 14.35 -1.32
C GLN A 300 2.56 12.85 -1.39
N ALA A 301 3.11 12.16 -2.38
CA ALA A 301 3.06 10.71 -2.54
C ALA A 301 4.09 10.28 -3.57
N PHE A 302 4.46 9.00 -3.54
CA PHE A 302 5.36 8.42 -4.54
C PHE A 302 5.04 6.93 -4.77
N ALA A 303 5.54 6.40 -5.88
CA ALA A 303 5.58 4.98 -6.17
C ALA A 303 6.91 4.61 -6.82
N TRP A 304 7.47 3.48 -6.44
CA TRP A 304 8.63 2.90 -7.11
C TRP A 304 8.26 2.36 -8.50
N GLN A 305 9.11 2.61 -9.49
CA GLN A 305 9.07 1.96 -10.81
C GLN A 305 10.41 1.24 -11.03
N GLY A 306 10.59 0.10 -10.37
CA GLY A 306 11.86 -0.60 -10.23
C GLY A 306 12.88 0.25 -9.44
N LEU A 307 14.17 -0.07 -9.53
CA LEU A 307 15.23 0.63 -8.78
C LEU A 307 15.69 1.94 -9.43
N ALA A 308 15.36 2.18 -10.69
CA ALA A 308 15.89 3.32 -11.45
C ALA A 308 14.98 4.55 -11.45
N HIS A 309 13.69 4.36 -11.20
CA HIS A 309 12.71 5.43 -11.36
C HIS A 309 11.67 5.45 -10.24
N MET A 310 11.11 6.63 -10.03
CA MET A 310 9.93 6.84 -9.18
C MET A 310 8.91 7.71 -9.89
N VAL A 311 7.63 7.50 -9.60
CA VAL A 311 6.57 8.46 -9.93
C VAL A 311 6.17 9.18 -8.66
N VAL A 312 6.13 10.49 -8.73
CA VAL A 312 5.94 11.37 -7.58
C VAL A 312 4.75 12.29 -7.82
N SER A 313 3.89 12.42 -6.82
CA SER A 313 2.81 13.42 -6.79
C SER A 313 3.37 14.70 -6.17
N ARG A 314 3.57 15.73 -6.97
CA ARG A 314 4.29 16.97 -6.63
C ARG A 314 3.42 18.20 -6.79
N ALA A 315 3.53 19.16 -5.88
CA ALA A 315 2.87 20.45 -5.95
C ALA A 315 3.86 21.59 -5.71
N VAL A 316 3.47 22.80 -6.09
CA VAL A 316 4.16 24.01 -5.64
C VAL A 316 3.95 24.17 -4.15
N GLU A 317 4.99 24.48 -3.41
CA GLU A 317 4.93 24.67 -1.96
C GLU A 317 4.03 25.86 -1.60
N SER A 318 3.16 25.66 -0.63
CA SER A 318 2.27 26.72 -0.12
C SER A 318 3.06 27.76 0.68
N LYS A 319 2.67 29.02 0.54
CA LYS A 319 3.24 30.11 1.35
C LYS A 319 2.83 29.99 2.80
N GLU A 320 3.62 30.57 3.68
CA GLU A 320 3.27 30.65 5.09
C GLU A 320 1.98 31.45 5.29
N GLY A 321 1.07 30.90 6.14
CA GLY A 321 -0.24 31.49 6.39
C GLY A 321 -1.30 31.24 5.32
N SER A 322 -0.98 30.59 4.18
CA SER A 322 -1.99 30.19 3.21
C SER A 322 -2.85 29.05 3.75
N GLY A 323 -4.15 29.10 3.49
CA GLY A 323 -5.06 27.99 3.79
C GLY A 323 -4.86 26.80 2.85
N LEU A 324 -5.26 25.59 3.28
CA LEU A 324 -5.20 24.38 2.43
C LEU A 324 -6.04 24.50 1.14
N SER A 325 -7.11 25.31 1.16
CA SER A 325 -7.95 25.59 0.00
C SER A 325 -7.25 26.39 -1.10
N GLU A 326 -6.16 27.08 -0.78
CA GLU A 326 -5.34 27.85 -1.72
C GLU A 326 -4.17 27.04 -2.27
N ALA A 327 -3.96 25.83 -1.75
CA ALA A 327 -2.86 24.99 -2.15
C ALA A 327 -2.98 24.56 -3.63
N ALA A 328 -1.84 24.53 -4.31
CA ALA A 328 -1.78 24.06 -5.69
C ALA A 328 -2.11 22.55 -5.76
N TYR A 329 -2.91 22.17 -6.75
CA TYR A 329 -3.14 20.75 -7.03
C TYR A 329 -1.82 20.07 -7.46
N PRO A 330 -1.55 18.85 -6.96
CA PRO A 330 -0.37 18.10 -7.36
C PRO A 330 -0.52 17.53 -8.79
N TYR A 331 0.62 17.31 -9.41
CA TYR A 331 0.77 16.65 -10.71
C TYR A 331 1.83 15.56 -10.63
N LEU A 332 1.83 14.62 -11.57
CA LEU A 332 2.79 13.52 -11.56
C LEU A 332 4.05 13.86 -12.32
N VAL A 333 5.18 13.52 -11.70
CA VAL A 333 6.52 13.62 -12.25
C VAL A 333 7.20 12.26 -12.16
N ARG A 334 7.85 11.82 -13.23
CA ARG A 334 8.79 10.71 -13.20
C ARG A 334 10.16 11.22 -12.84
N VAL A 335 10.80 10.65 -11.86
CA VAL A 335 12.14 10.95 -11.39
C VAL A 335 13.07 9.79 -11.74
N GLU A 336 14.17 10.06 -12.42
CA GLU A 336 15.25 9.13 -12.68
C GLU A 336 16.28 9.25 -11.55
N LEU A 337 16.46 8.18 -10.77
CA LEU A 337 17.22 8.24 -9.51
C LEU A 337 18.72 8.38 -9.71
N GLU A 338 19.28 7.86 -10.80
CA GLU A 338 20.71 7.90 -11.07
C GLU A 338 21.24 9.34 -11.26
N ASN A 339 20.50 10.19 -11.96
CA ASN A 339 20.96 11.52 -12.37
C ASN A 339 20.02 12.66 -11.96
N GLY A 340 18.91 12.34 -11.27
CA GLY A 340 17.92 13.31 -10.81
C GLY A 340 17.07 13.95 -11.91
N ARG A 341 17.13 13.44 -13.16
CA ARG A 341 16.29 13.98 -14.25
C ARG A 341 14.82 13.76 -13.96
N GLN A 342 14.03 14.75 -14.33
CA GLN A 342 12.60 14.76 -14.07
C GLN A 342 11.81 15.00 -15.34
N LYS A 343 10.70 14.24 -15.49
CA LYS A 343 9.83 14.34 -16.64
C LYS A 343 8.37 14.39 -16.19
N LEU A 344 7.61 15.37 -16.72
CA LEU A 344 6.17 15.44 -16.47
C LEU A 344 5.45 14.21 -17.03
N ILE A 345 4.60 13.61 -16.20
CA ILE A 345 3.63 12.60 -16.59
C ILE A 345 2.27 13.27 -16.80
N THR A 346 1.80 14.05 -15.82
CA THR A 346 0.58 14.84 -15.95
C THR A 346 0.91 16.34 -15.97
N LYS A 347 0.12 17.12 -16.69
CA LYS A 347 0.30 18.57 -16.71
C LYS A 347 -0.26 19.21 -15.44
N PRO A 348 0.42 20.20 -14.84
CA PRO A 348 -0.16 21.01 -13.78
C PRO A 348 -1.53 21.57 -14.17
N SER A 349 -2.49 21.53 -13.26
CA SER A 349 -3.85 21.98 -13.50
C SER A 349 -4.36 22.79 -12.30
N LYS A 350 -5.18 23.82 -12.58
CA LYS A 350 -5.93 24.55 -11.54
C LYS A 350 -7.31 23.93 -11.23
N LYS A 351 -7.67 22.88 -11.94
CA LYS A 351 -9.01 22.27 -11.83
C LYS A 351 -9.00 20.91 -11.14
N HIS A 352 -7.88 20.21 -11.14
CA HIS A 352 -7.76 18.88 -10.53
C HIS A 352 -6.31 18.55 -10.25
N GLY A 353 -6.09 17.67 -9.30
CA GLY A 353 -4.80 17.10 -8.96
C GLY A 353 -4.66 15.63 -9.34
N ALA A 354 -3.42 15.15 -9.35
CA ALA A 354 -3.05 13.75 -9.54
C ALA A 354 -2.38 13.24 -8.27
N TYR A 355 -3.09 12.38 -7.53
CA TYR A 355 -2.73 11.89 -6.21
C TYR A 355 -2.42 10.38 -6.24
N ASN A 356 -1.71 9.90 -5.23
CA ASN A 356 -1.52 8.48 -4.96
C ASN A 356 -1.11 7.68 -6.20
N PRO A 357 0.05 7.95 -6.81
CA PRO A 357 0.56 7.15 -7.92
C PRO A 357 0.77 5.70 -7.47
N ILE A 358 0.42 4.73 -8.31
CA ILE A 358 0.56 3.30 -8.06
C ILE A 358 1.18 2.67 -9.31
N ALA A 359 2.38 2.13 -9.16
CA ALA A 359 3.03 1.39 -10.25
C ALA A 359 2.51 -0.05 -10.28
N LEU A 360 2.05 -0.51 -11.44
CA LEU A 360 1.40 -1.80 -11.66
C LEU A 360 2.09 -2.50 -12.84
N HIS A 361 3.18 -3.22 -12.61
CA HIS A 361 3.97 -3.86 -13.67
C HIS A 361 4.27 -2.88 -14.83
N SER A 362 3.55 -3.01 -15.96
CA SER A 362 3.69 -2.16 -17.14
C SER A 362 2.72 -0.97 -17.18
N MET A 363 1.97 -0.74 -16.12
CA MET A 363 0.94 0.30 -16.03
C MET A 363 1.20 1.25 -14.87
N LEU A 364 0.62 2.44 -14.95
CA LEU A 364 0.58 3.44 -13.90
C LEU A 364 -0.86 3.83 -13.62
N ALA A 365 -1.27 3.74 -12.36
CA ALA A 365 -2.55 4.26 -11.91
C ALA A 365 -2.35 5.45 -10.97
N TRP A 366 -3.35 6.34 -10.88
CA TRP A 366 -3.39 7.43 -9.91
C TRP A 366 -4.83 7.90 -9.68
N VAL A 367 -5.05 8.62 -8.61
CA VAL A 367 -6.33 9.26 -8.35
C VAL A 367 -6.32 10.68 -8.91
N LYS A 368 -7.27 10.98 -9.79
CA LYS A 368 -7.58 12.34 -10.26
C LYS A 368 -8.70 12.92 -9.39
N TYR A 369 -8.45 14.01 -8.69
CA TYR A 369 -9.40 14.62 -7.78
C TYR A 369 -9.52 16.13 -8.06
N ASN A 370 -10.76 16.65 -8.10
CA ASN A 370 -11.06 18.03 -8.48
C ASN A 370 -11.67 18.88 -7.34
N GLY A 371 -11.64 18.37 -6.12
CA GLY A 371 -12.27 19.02 -4.96
C GLY A 371 -13.68 18.50 -4.67
N ALA A 372 -14.34 17.82 -5.63
CA ALA A 372 -15.70 17.31 -5.50
C ALA A 372 -15.84 15.84 -5.94
N GLU A 373 -15.09 15.43 -6.95
CA GLU A 373 -15.15 14.10 -7.53
C GLU A 373 -13.76 13.49 -7.65
N ALA A 374 -13.67 12.18 -7.45
CA ALA A 374 -12.44 11.41 -7.58
C ALA A 374 -12.64 10.26 -8.58
N ASP A 375 -11.67 10.11 -9.51
CA ASP A 375 -11.62 9.04 -10.50
C ASP A 375 -10.25 8.37 -10.45
N VAL A 376 -10.19 7.07 -10.76
CA VAL A 376 -8.91 6.37 -10.95
C VAL A 376 -8.56 6.43 -12.43
N MET A 377 -7.41 7.02 -12.70
CA MET A 377 -6.79 7.05 -14.01
C MET A 377 -5.87 5.85 -14.20
N LEU A 378 -5.76 5.37 -15.42
CA LEU A 378 -4.85 4.30 -15.82
C LEU A 378 -4.13 4.70 -17.10
N ALA A 379 -2.82 4.43 -17.17
CA ALA A 379 -1.96 4.71 -18.31
C ALA A 379 -0.91 3.63 -18.46
N ASP A 380 -0.15 3.64 -19.55
CA ASP A 380 1.09 2.87 -19.61
C ASP A 380 2.10 3.35 -18.53
N GLU A 381 3.16 2.60 -18.29
CA GLU A 381 4.19 2.93 -17.28
C GLU A 381 4.81 4.33 -17.46
N ASN A 382 4.76 4.88 -18.67
CA ASN A 382 5.27 6.22 -19.01
C ASN A 382 4.22 7.33 -18.90
N GLY A 383 2.99 6.99 -18.48
CA GLY A 383 1.87 7.91 -18.37
C GLY A 383 1.18 8.26 -19.69
N ARG A 384 1.45 7.50 -20.79
CA ARG A 384 0.80 7.67 -22.08
C ARG A 384 -0.53 6.91 -22.12
N HIS A 385 -1.41 7.32 -23.04
CA HIS A 385 -2.72 6.70 -23.22
C HIS A 385 -3.58 6.69 -21.95
N ALA A 386 -3.46 7.75 -21.14
CA ALA A 386 -4.19 7.87 -19.90
C ALA A 386 -5.71 7.94 -20.14
N GLY A 387 -6.46 7.11 -19.43
CA GLY A 387 -7.91 7.08 -19.45
C GLY A 387 -8.51 6.90 -18.06
N GLU A 388 -9.78 7.28 -17.89
CA GLU A 388 -10.52 7.03 -16.66
C GLU A 388 -10.89 5.54 -16.58
N TRP A 389 -10.37 4.86 -15.55
CA TRP A 389 -10.60 3.42 -15.35
C TRP A 389 -11.70 3.15 -14.32
N ILE A 390 -11.67 3.80 -13.15
CA ILE A 390 -12.78 3.77 -12.17
C ILE A 390 -13.32 5.19 -12.03
N LYS A 391 -14.63 5.35 -12.20
CA LYS A 391 -15.32 6.64 -12.04
C LYS A 391 -16.00 6.73 -10.68
N ARG A 392 -16.07 7.95 -10.16
CA ARG A 392 -16.77 8.26 -8.91
C ARG A 392 -16.33 7.38 -7.75
N LEU A 393 -15.01 7.32 -7.55
CA LEU A 393 -14.41 6.78 -6.34
C LEU A 393 -14.89 7.63 -5.15
N ASP A 394 -15.17 7.02 -4.01
CA ASP A 394 -15.42 7.79 -2.80
C ASP A 394 -14.20 8.64 -2.46
N ILE A 395 -14.45 9.82 -1.92
CA ILE A 395 -13.36 10.72 -1.52
C ILE A 395 -12.75 10.16 -0.23
N ALA A 396 -11.44 10.03 -0.24
CA ALA A 396 -10.67 9.61 0.92
C ALA A 396 -10.65 10.72 2.00
N ASP A 397 -10.44 10.32 3.24
CA ASP A 397 -10.19 11.28 4.32
C ASP A 397 -8.85 11.98 4.12
N SER A 398 -8.80 13.24 4.56
CA SER A 398 -7.60 14.05 4.50
C SER A 398 -7.31 14.70 5.85
N TYR A 399 -6.09 14.52 6.33
CA TYR A 399 -5.58 15.21 7.51
C TYR A 399 -4.52 16.22 7.08
N TYR A 400 -4.85 17.52 7.13
CA TYR A 400 -3.97 18.62 6.67
C TYR A 400 -3.37 18.42 5.26
N GLY A 401 -4.18 17.93 4.32
CA GLY A 401 -3.75 17.66 2.94
C GLY A 401 -3.07 16.30 2.74
N GLN A 402 -2.86 15.53 3.79
CA GLN A 402 -2.40 14.14 3.72
C GLN A 402 -3.60 13.23 3.42
N TRP A 403 -3.76 12.86 2.17
CA TRP A 403 -4.90 12.07 1.70
C TRP A 403 -4.69 10.57 1.93
N ASN A 404 -5.66 9.89 2.54
CA ASN A 404 -5.64 8.44 2.76
C ASN A 404 -6.36 7.68 1.64
N TRP A 405 -5.93 7.83 0.39
CA TRP A 405 -6.53 7.15 -0.76
C TRP A 405 -6.57 5.62 -0.63
N PRO A 406 -5.61 4.94 0.02
CA PRO A 406 -5.74 3.51 0.30
C PRO A 406 -6.94 3.11 1.15
N ALA A 407 -7.59 4.04 1.86
CA ALA A 407 -8.84 3.73 2.56
C ALA A 407 -10.02 3.45 1.62
N VAL A 408 -9.93 3.90 0.36
CA VAL A 408 -11.02 3.73 -0.63
C VAL A 408 -10.59 2.98 -1.89
N LEU A 409 -9.29 2.69 -2.06
CA LEU A 409 -8.75 2.03 -3.26
C LEU A 409 -7.59 1.09 -2.90
N SER A 410 -7.66 -0.13 -3.40
CA SER A 410 -6.59 -1.14 -3.23
C SER A 410 -6.48 -2.00 -4.48
N PHE A 411 -5.32 -1.98 -5.12
CA PHE A 411 -5.03 -2.89 -6.23
C PHE A 411 -4.54 -4.23 -5.71
N TYR A 412 -4.91 -5.29 -6.41
CA TYR A 412 -4.29 -6.59 -6.22
C TYR A 412 -3.06 -6.68 -7.13
N CYS A 413 -1.91 -6.89 -6.51
CA CYS A 413 -0.65 -7.18 -7.23
C CYS A 413 -0.23 -8.59 -6.81
N SER A 414 -0.32 -9.55 -7.72
CA SER A 414 0.27 -10.88 -7.49
C SER A 414 1.78 -10.70 -7.30
N LYS A 415 2.29 -11.18 -6.17
CA LYS A 415 3.73 -11.17 -5.89
C LYS A 415 4.44 -12.29 -6.64
#